data_cab3771d846adc1781e6216b051a286b
#
_entry.id   cab3771d846adc1781e6216b051a286b
#
_cell.length_a   1.000
_cell.length_b   1.000
_cell.length_c   1.000
_cell.angle_alpha   90.00
_cell.angle_beta   90.00
_cell.angle_gamma   90.00
#
_symmetry.space_group_name_H-M   'P 1'
#
loop_
_entity.id
_entity.type
_entity.pdbx_description
1 polymer ?
#
loop_
_entity_poly.entity_id
_entity_poly.type
_entity_poly.pdbx_seq_one_letter_code
_entity_poly.pdbx_strand_id
1 'polypeptide(L)'
;MKKFSIFLLLLTVSMLAVRCGDSEEGKELTDEELYEFQGFSMKPYDIPVMIMLPDETANIGASTQPEIIHVEDDFKWELMVGPNFHMIIDDWGSDREMVSSEKKRLAGLNFYKIKYLVDEPDFILYERELKVDGKKGASKSVGVEHKTYHVYGQKVIDGITYVFRSRDDGFEKIIIDLMAKSIKSVKPLKGNS
;
A
#
# COMPACT_ATOMS: atom_id res chain seq x y z
N MET A 1 40.14 50.49 -12.90
CA MET A 1 39.38 49.44 -13.63
C MET A 1 39.68 48.02 -13.16
N LYS A 2 39.98 47.78 -11.89
CA LYS A 2 40.25 46.43 -11.32
C LYS A 2 39.26 45.95 -10.25
N LYS A 3 38.23 46.74 -9.95
CA LYS A 3 37.24 46.42 -8.93
C LYS A 3 35.91 45.86 -9.47
N PHE A 4 35.73 45.81 -10.77
CA PHE A 4 34.50 45.33 -11.42
C PHE A 4 34.54 43.81 -11.71
N SER A 5 35.74 43.24 -11.75
CA SER A 5 35.92 41.80 -12.12
C SER A 5 35.68 40.84 -10.95
N ILE A 6 35.81 41.32 -9.72
CA ILE A 6 35.62 40.46 -8.50
C ILE A 6 34.14 40.29 -8.17
N PHE A 7 33.30 41.29 -8.54
CA PHE A 7 31.86 41.22 -8.24
C PHE A 7 31.12 40.26 -9.21
N LEU A 8 31.66 40.06 -10.41
CA LEU A 8 31.08 39.13 -11.37
C LEU A 8 31.42 37.67 -11.06
N LEU A 9 32.50 37.38 -10.35
CA LEU A 9 32.90 36.03 -9.98
C LEU A 9 32.13 35.50 -8.76
N LEU A 10 31.62 36.40 -7.92
CA LEU A 10 30.77 36.02 -6.74
C LEU A 10 29.32 35.74 -7.13
N LEU A 11 28.85 36.22 -8.28
CA LEU A 11 27.47 35.99 -8.72
C LEU A 11 27.29 34.64 -9.44
N THR A 12 28.38 34.03 -9.94
CA THR A 12 28.29 32.73 -10.65
C THR A 12 28.39 31.50 -9.76
N VAL A 13 28.78 31.66 -8.49
CA VAL A 13 28.86 30.55 -7.53
C VAL A 13 27.51 30.29 -6.83
N SER A 14 26.58 31.27 -6.87
CA SER A 14 25.27 31.13 -6.21
C SER A 14 24.21 30.34 -6.99
N MET A 15 24.50 29.89 -8.22
CA MET A 15 23.50 29.18 -9.06
C MET A 15 23.73 27.68 -9.18
N LEU A 16 24.65 27.08 -8.43
CA LEU A 16 24.87 25.63 -8.45
C LEU A 16 24.31 24.89 -7.24
N ALA A 17 23.46 25.55 -6.44
CA ALA A 17 22.55 24.84 -5.56
C ALA A 17 21.31 24.38 -6.36
N VAL A 18 21.51 23.65 -7.44
CA VAL A 18 20.47 22.87 -8.08
C VAL A 18 20.12 21.75 -7.11
N ARG A 19 18.96 21.92 -6.49
CA ARG A 19 18.15 20.89 -5.87
C ARG A 19 18.40 19.54 -6.56
N CYS A 20 19.11 18.64 -5.88
CA CYS A 20 18.72 17.24 -5.93
C CYS A 20 17.29 17.20 -5.39
N GLY A 21 16.33 17.02 -6.28
CA GLY A 21 15.03 16.55 -5.88
C GLY A 21 15.26 15.21 -5.22
N ASP A 22 15.05 15.13 -3.90
CA ASP A 22 14.76 13.88 -3.25
C ASP A 22 13.51 13.33 -3.99
N SER A 23 13.75 12.42 -4.92
CA SER A 23 12.77 11.40 -5.23
C SER A 23 12.61 10.69 -3.88
N GLU A 24 11.45 10.80 -3.27
CA GLU A 24 11.05 9.94 -2.16
C GLU A 24 10.94 8.50 -2.70
N GLU A 25 12.10 7.88 -2.96
CA GLU A 25 12.21 6.43 -3.01
C GLU A 25 11.78 5.94 -1.63
N GLY A 26 10.65 5.23 -1.62
CA GLY A 26 9.85 4.80 -0.49
C GLY A 26 10.62 4.70 0.82
N LYS A 27 10.35 5.62 1.72
CA LYS A 27 10.96 5.65 3.06
C LYS A 27 10.83 4.27 3.70
N GLU A 28 11.95 3.62 3.91
CA GLU A 28 11.99 2.32 4.57
C GLU A 28 11.44 2.46 6.00
N LEU A 29 10.51 1.57 6.37
CA LEU A 29 9.94 1.59 7.72
C LEU A 29 11.03 1.30 8.76
N THR A 30 10.99 2.03 9.85
CA THR A 30 11.93 1.86 10.97
C THR A 30 11.52 0.66 11.84
N ASP A 31 12.46 0.12 12.62
CA ASP A 31 12.17 -0.94 13.58
C ASP A 31 11.11 -0.53 14.61
N GLU A 32 11.06 0.76 14.98
CA GLU A 32 10.02 1.30 15.87
C GLU A 32 8.62 1.30 15.21
N GLU A 33 8.55 1.48 13.91
CA GLU A 33 7.28 1.40 13.16
C GLU A 33 6.82 -0.04 12.94
N LEU A 34 7.70 -1.01 13.15
CA LEU A 34 7.47 -2.45 12.94
C LEU A 34 7.52 -3.27 14.23
N TYR A 35 7.50 -2.65 15.41
CA TYR A 35 7.58 -3.39 16.69
C TYR A 35 6.42 -4.38 16.91
N GLU A 36 5.26 -4.13 16.28
CA GLU A 36 4.06 -4.98 16.33
C GLU A 36 4.01 -6.02 15.18
N PHE A 37 5.16 -6.27 14.53
CA PHE A 37 5.22 -7.09 13.33
C PHE A 37 6.27 -8.19 13.44
N GLN A 38 5.99 -9.31 12.77
CA GLN A 38 6.90 -10.42 12.60
C GLN A 38 7.22 -10.64 11.12
N GLY A 39 8.45 -11.04 10.82
CA GLY A 39 8.87 -11.37 9.46
C GLY A 39 8.27 -12.71 9.02
N PHE A 40 7.66 -12.72 7.82
CA PHE A 40 7.08 -13.90 7.23
C PHE A 40 7.58 -14.11 5.81
N SER A 41 8.08 -15.33 5.51
CA SER A 41 8.55 -15.69 4.17
C SER A 41 7.41 -16.27 3.35
N MET A 42 7.17 -15.66 2.19
CA MET A 42 6.19 -16.15 1.22
C MET A 42 6.77 -17.19 0.25
N LYS A 43 8.07 -17.54 0.37
CA LYS A 43 8.73 -18.50 -0.51
C LYS A 43 8.06 -19.88 -0.58
N PRO A 44 7.51 -20.44 0.51
CA PRO A 44 6.77 -21.74 0.44
C PRO A 44 5.49 -21.68 -0.41
N TYR A 45 5.06 -20.48 -0.79
CA TYR A 45 3.86 -20.22 -1.60
C TYR A 45 4.22 -19.66 -2.98
N ASP A 46 5.44 -19.91 -3.45
CA ASP A 46 5.97 -19.49 -4.74
C ASP A 46 6.09 -17.98 -4.97
N ILE A 47 6.01 -17.19 -3.91
CA ILE A 47 6.27 -15.75 -3.94
C ILE A 47 7.61 -15.47 -3.25
N PRO A 48 8.69 -15.07 -3.97
CA PRO A 48 10.03 -14.97 -3.40
C PRO A 48 10.25 -13.68 -2.61
N VAL A 49 9.41 -13.44 -1.60
CA VAL A 49 9.48 -12.24 -0.74
C VAL A 49 9.48 -12.57 0.75
N MET A 50 10.00 -11.60 1.50
CA MET A 50 9.75 -11.43 2.92
C MET A 50 8.72 -10.30 3.09
N ILE A 51 7.73 -10.49 3.94
CA ILE A 51 6.74 -9.50 4.34
C ILE A 51 6.68 -9.43 5.86
N MET A 52 6.48 -8.24 6.41
CA MET A 52 6.21 -8.07 7.83
C MET A 52 4.70 -8.14 8.06
N LEU A 53 4.29 -9.02 8.94
CA LEU A 53 2.87 -9.22 9.28
C LEU A 53 2.63 -8.87 10.75
N PRO A 54 1.45 -8.31 11.10
CA PRO A 54 1.15 -8.01 12.49
C PRO A 54 1.22 -9.27 13.34
N ASP A 55 1.75 -9.13 14.54
CA ASP A 55 1.80 -10.17 15.54
C ASP A 55 0.72 -9.97 16.63
N GLU A 56 0.79 -10.75 17.68
CA GLU A 56 -0.17 -10.68 18.79
C GLU A 56 -0.17 -9.33 19.55
N THR A 57 0.92 -8.57 19.46
CA THR A 57 1.05 -7.26 20.13
C THR A 57 0.31 -6.14 19.38
N ALA A 58 -0.02 -6.35 18.11
CA ALA A 58 -0.81 -5.40 17.31
C ALA A 58 -2.27 -5.25 17.82
N ASN A 59 -2.69 -6.11 18.73
CA ASN A 59 -3.98 -6.03 19.44
C ASN A 59 -5.24 -6.08 18.55
N ILE A 60 -5.13 -6.74 17.40
CA ILE A 60 -6.21 -6.94 16.42
C ILE A 60 -6.75 -8.37 16.39
N GLY A 61 -6.42 -9.18 17.38
CA GLY A 61 -6.71 -10.62 17.38
C GLY A 61 -5.82 -11.40 16.42
N ALA A 62 -4.64 -10.88 16.07
CA ALA A 62 -3.68 -11.57 15.24
C ALA A 62 -3.22 -12.88 15.91
N SER A 63 -3.09 -13.94 15.12
CA SER A 63 -2.47 -15.18 15.56
C SER A 63 -0.98 -15.15 15.21
N THR A 64 -0.19 -15.94 15.95
CA THR A 64 1.26 -16.06 15.70
C THR A 64 1.57 -16.80 14.39
N GLN A 65 0.61 -17.49 13.81
CA GLN A 65 0.76 -18.24 12.55
C GLN A 65 -0.18 -17.67 11.49
N PRO A 66 0.35 -16.97 10.48
CA PRO A 66 -0.42 -16.58 9.32
C PRO A 66 -0.95 -17.79 8.55
N GLU A 67 -2.18 -17.70 8.09
CA GLU A 67 -2.80 -18.69 7.20
C GLU A 67 -2.75 -18.19 5.77
N ILE A 68 -2.37 -19.05 4.83
CA ILE A 68 -2.33 -18.73 3.41
C ILE A 68 -3.10 -19.79 2.64
N ILE A 69 -4.05 -19.30 1.85
CA ILE A 69 -4.81 -20.11 0.90
C ILE A 69 -4.37 -19.69 -0.51
N HIS A 70 -3.86 -20.62 -1.28
CA HIS A 70 -3.57 -20.43 -2.70
C HIS A 70 -4.77 -20.86 -3.53
N VAL A 71 -5.30 -19.94 -4.33
CA VAL A 71 -6.36 -20.21 -5.30
C VAL A 71 -5.70 -20.32 -6.67
N GLU A 72 -5.26 -21.53 -7.02
CA GLU A 72 -4.39 -21.80 -8.17
C GLU A 72 -4.98 -21.32 -9.50
N ASP A 73 -6.28 -21.54 -9.73
CA ASP A 73 -6.95 -21.15 -10.97
C ASP A 73 -7.02 -19.63 -11.20
N ASP A 74 -6.91 -18.85 -10.11
CA ASP A 74 -7.00 -17.40 -10.15
C ASP A 74 -5.64 -16.69 -9.98
N PHE A 75 -4.54 -17.42 -9.83
CA PHE A 75 -3.22 -16.86 -9.52
C PHE A 75 -3.28 -15.91 -8.32
N LYS A 76 -3.98 -16.33 -7.29
CA LYS A 76 -4.31 -15.52 -6.13
C LYS A 76 -3.98 -16.24 -4.84
N TRP A 77 -3.51 -15.49 -3.86
CA TRP A 77 -3.34 -15.95 -2.47
C TRP A 77 -4.17 -15.10 -1.54
N GLU A 78 -4.79 -15.73 -0.57
CA GLU A 78 -5.45 -15.07 0.54
C GLU A 78 -4.60 -15.26 1.80
N LEU A 79 -4.08 -14.16 2.35
CA LEU A 79 -3.25 -14.13 3.54
C LEU A 79 -4.06 -13.60 4.70
N MET A 80 -4.21 -14.41 5.75
CA MET A 80 -4.96 -14.08 6.94
C MET A 80 -4.07 -14.13 8.19
N VAL A 81 -4.22 -13.16 9.08
CA VAL A 81 -3.55 -13.13 10.39
C VAL A 81 -4.61 -12.89 11.45
N GLY A 82 -5.09 -13.97 12.04
CA GLY A 82 -6.27 -13.92 12.89
C GLY A 82 -7.55 -13.50 12.14
N PRO A 83 -8.62 -13.13 12.86
CA PRO A 83 -9.93 -12.92 12.26
C PRO A 83 -10.07 -11.57 11.53
N ASN A 84 -9.22 -10.59 11.84
CA ASN A 84 -9.42 -9.20 11.42
C ASN A 84 -8.48 -8.74 10.32
N PHE A 85 -7.39 -9.44 10.03
CA PHE A 85 -6.45 -9.10 8.99
C PHE A 85 -6.56 -10.09 7.85
N HIS A 86 -7.02 -9.62 6.69
CA HIS A 86 -7.18 -10.45 5.50
C HIS A 86 -6.73 -9.66 4.25
N MET A 87 -5.59 -10.02 3.73
CA MET A 87 -4.97 -9.43 2.54
C MET A 87 -5.07 -10.39 1.37
N ILE A 88 -5.31 -9.86 0.18
CA ILE A 88 -5.30 -10.60 -1.07
C ILE A 88 -4.01 -10.24 -1.81
N ILE A 89 -3.37 -11.25 -2.40
CA ILE A 89 -2.19 -11.10 -3.24
C ILE A 89 -2.55 -11.70 -4.59
N ASP A 90 -2.44 -10.91 -5.66
CA ASP A 90 -2.71 -11.34 -7.03
C ASP A 90 -1.42 -11.27 -7.87
N ASP A 91 -1.15 -12.29 -8.70
CA ASP A 91 -0.08 -12.29 -9.70
C ASP A 91 -0.63 -11.75 -11.04
N TRP A 92 -0.05 -10.63 -11.49
CA TRP A 92 -0.40 -9.94 -12.74
C TRP A 92 0.69 -10.05 -13.81
N GLY A 93 1.62 -10.97 -13.65
CA GLY A 93 2.69 -11.22 -14.62
C GLY A 93 3.48 -9.96 -14.96
N SER A 94 3.50 -9.59 -16.22
CA SER A 94 4.29 -8.44 -16.72
C SER A 94 3.56 -7.10 -16.70
N ASP A 95 2.28 -7.02 -16.28
CA ASP A 95 1.55 -5.76 -16.22
C ASP A 95 2.16 -4.85 -15.12
N ARG A 96 2.33 -3.56 -15.41
CA ARG A 96 2.99 -2.58 -14.54
C ARG A 96 2.07 -1.44 -14.11
N GLU A 97 0.84 -1.41 -14.62
CA GLU A 97 -0.06 -0.29 -14.43
C GLU A 97 -1.24 -0.59 -13.48
N MET A 98 -1.06 -1.52 -12.55
CA MET A 98 -2.15 -2.01 -11.72
C MET A 98 -2.74 -0.92 -10.83
N VAL A 99 -1.93 -0.07 -10.19
CA VAL A 99 -2.41 1.04 -9.37
C VAL A 99 -3.12 2.08 -10.22
N SER A 100 -2.63 2.41 -11.42
CA SER A 100 -3.29 3.37 -12.31
C SER A 100 -4.64 2.83 -12.81
N SER A 101 -4.71 1.54 -13.09
CA SER A 101 -5.94 0.84 -13.50
C SER A 101 -6.96 0.83 -12.36
N GLU A 102 -6.51 0.58 -11.13
CA GLU A 102 -7.38 0.65 -9.95
C GLU A 102 -7.93 2.06 -9.74
N LYS A 103 -7.11 3.11 -9.86
CA LYS A 103 -7.58 4.50 -9.79
C LYS A 103 -8.66 4.80 -10.84
N LYS A 104 -8.49 4.31 -12.07
CA LYS A 104 -9.51 4.44 -13.13
C LYS A 104 -10.80 3.71 -12.74
N ARG A 105 -10.70 2.49 -12.21
CA ARG A 105 -11.85 1.72 -11.70
C ARG A 105 -12.58 2.47 -10.60
N LEU A 106 -11.85 3.01 -9.61
CA LEU A 106 -12.41 3.77 -8.50
C LEU A 106 -13.11 5.04 -8.95
N ALA A 107 -12.57 5.76 -9.95
CA ALA A 107 -13.20 6.96 -10.52
C ALA A 107 -14.54 6.66 -11.18
N GLY A 108 -14.76 5.42 -11.65
CA GLY A 108 -16.03 4.96 -12.21
C GLY A 108 -17.10 4.59 -11.17
N LEU A 109 -16.77 4.52 -9.89
CA LEU A 109 -17.71 4.13 -8.83
C LEU A 109 -18.63 5.29 -8.43
N ASN A 110 -19.68 5.53 -9.20
CA ASN A 110 -20.58 6.69 -9.03
C ASN A 110 -21.34 6.71 -7.70
N PHE A 111 -21.52 5.56 -7.05
CA PHE A 111 -22.22 5.43 -5.77
C PHE A 111 -21.35 5.72 -4.55
N TYR A 112 -20.04 5.87 -4.76
CA TYR A 112 -19.10 6.12 -3.69
C TYR A 112 -18.38 7.46 -3.86
N LYS A 113 -18.03 8.06 -2.72
CA LYS A 113 -17.04 9.12 -2.64
C LYS A 113 -15.72 8.47 -2.25
N ILE A 114 -14.72 8.64 -3.10
CA ILE A 114 -13.36 8.16 -2.87
C ILE A 114 -12.50 9.32 -2.39
N LYS A 115 -11.74 9.07 -1.32
CA LYS A 115 -10.76 10.02 -0.80
C LYS A 115 -9.43 9.29 -0.62
N TYR A 116 -8.43 9.64 -1.40
CA TYR A 116 -7.08 9.13 -1.22
C TYR A 116 -6.46 9.74 0.05
N LEU A 117 -5.94 8.87 0.92
CA LEU A 117 -5.18 9.23 2.13
C LEU A 117 -3.69 9.12 1.86
N VAL A 118 -3.29 8.17 1.01
CA VAL A 118 -1.96 8.04 0.40
C VAL A 118 -2.18 7.84 -1.09
N ASP A 119 -1.42 8.55 -1.92
CA ASP A 119 -1.53 8.53 -3.37
C ASP A 119 -0.12 8.54 -3.99
N GLU A 120 0.48 7.34 -4.05
CA GLU A 120 1.80 7.08 -4.62
C GLU A 120 1.64 6.38 -6.00
N PRO A 121 2.67 6.36 -6.85
CA PRO A 121 2.59 5.70 -8.17
C PRO A 121 2.29 4.21 -8.10
N ASP A 122 2.82 3.51 -7.09
CA ASP A 122 2.72 2.06 -6.90
C ASP A 122 1.91 1.66 -5.66
N PHE A 123 1.30 2.65 -4.97
CA PHE A 123 0.58 2.39 -3.72
C PHE A 123 -0.50 3.45 -3.46
N ILE A 124 -1.71 3.01 -3.13
CA ILE A 124 -2.80 3.88 -2.67
C ILE A 124 -3.43 3.33 -1.39
N LEU A 125 -3.75 4.23 -0.49
CA LEU A 125 -4.63 4.01 0.64
C LEU A 125 -5.78 4.99 0.52
N TYR A 126 -7.02 4.49 0.56
CA TYR A 126 -8.19 5.34 0.33
C TYR A 126 -9.36 5.00 1.24
N GLU A 127 -10.16 6.01 1.49
CA GLU A 127 -11.46 5.95 2.15
C GLU A 127 -12.54 5.85 1.08
N ARG A 128 -13.49 4.96 1.26
CA ARG A 128 -14.70 4.81 0.44
C ARG A 128 -15.91 5.08 1.30
N GLU A 129 -16.69 6.10 0.94
CA GLU A 129 -17.91 6.51 1.62
C GLU A 129 -19.11 6.36 0.67
N LEU A 130 -20.15 5.67 1.10
CA LEU A 130 -21.37 5.52 0.31
C LEU A 130 -22.10 6.87 0.21
N LYS A 131 -22.41 7.30 -1.03
CA LYS A 131 -23.25 8.48 -1.26
C LYS A 131 -24.70 8.10 -0.94
N VAL A 132 -25.21 8.58 0.17
CA VAL A 132 -26.65 8.49 0.49
C VAL A 132 -27.33 9.70 -0.13
N ASP A 133 -27.95 9.52 -1.28
CA ASP A 133 -28.82 10.55 -1.84
C ASP A 133 -29.97 10.80 -0.85
N GLY A 134 -30.00 12.04 -0.30
CA GLY A 134 -30.94 12.44 0.74
C GLY A 134 -32.40 12.57 0.25
N LYS A 135 -32.92 11.58 -0.48
CA LYS A 135 -34.35 11.46 -0.71
C LYS A 135 -35.05 11.20 0.61
N LYS A 136 -35.92 12.14 1.00
CA LYS A 136 -36.81 12.04 2.16
C LYS A 136 -37.37 10.63 2.26
N GLY A 137 -37.01 9.88 3.33
CA GLY A 137 -37.53 8.56 3.62
C GLY A 137 -36.53 7.42 3.72
N ALA A 138 -35.27 7.61 3.33
CA ALA A 138 -34.24 6.64 3.69
C ALA A 138 -33.93 6.82 5.18
N SER A 139 -34.53 6.00 6.02
CA SER A 139 -34.09 5.76 7.38
C SER A 139 -32.60 5.52 7.31
N LYS A 140 -31.80 6.16 8.18
CA LYS A 140 -30.41 5.77 8.39
C LYS A 140 -30.42 4.29 8.66
N SER A 141 -30.10 3.48 7.66
CA SER A 141 -30.25 2.04 7.74
C SER A 141 -29.27 1.57 8.80
N VAL A 142 -29.82 1.05 9.86
CA VAL A 142 -29.08 0.40 10.94
C VAL A 142 -28.28 -0.72 10.28
N GLY A 143 -26.93 -0.63 10.30
CA GLY A 143 -26.04 -1.73 9.94
C GLY A 143 -25.30 -1.63 8.59
N VAL A 144 -25.38 -0.54 7.85
CA VAL A 144 -24.49 -0.32 6.71
C VAL A 144 -23.36 0.60 7.13
N GLU A 145 -22.15 0.11 7.14
CA GLU A 145 -20.97 0.98 7.29
C GLU A 145 -20.92 1.91 6.08
N HIS A 146 -21.17 3.20 6.35
CA HIS A 146 -21.13 4.22 5.31
C HIS A 146 -19.71 4.52 4.83
N LYS A 147 -18.71 4.09 5.61
CA LYS A 147 -17.31 4.41 5.41
C LYS A 147 -16.43 3.19 5.65
N THR A 148 -15.64 2.81 4.65
CA THR A 148 -14.63 1.76 4.71
C THR A 148 -13.29 2.25 4.22
N TYR A 149 -12.21 1.62 4.66
CA TYR A 149 -10.86 1.93 4.22
C TYR A 149 -10.30 0.77 3.43
N HIS A 150 -9.44 1.11 2.48
CA HIS A 150 -8.87 0.17 1.52
C HIS A 150 -7.41 0.49 1.25
N VAL A 151 -6.65 -0.53 0.93
CA VAL A 151 -5.28 -0.40 0.47
C VAL A 151 -5.07 -1.21 -0.79
N TYR A 152 -4.26 -0.69 -1.69
CA TYR A 152 -3.89 -1.34 -2.93
C TYR A 152 -2.46 -0.93 -3.29
N GLY A 153 -1.56 -1.89 -3.38
CA GLY A 153 -0.15 -1.67 -3.71
C GLY A 153 0.35 -2.69 -4.69
N GLN A 154 1.24 -2.28 -5.60
CA GLN A 154 1.92 -3.17 -6.52
C GLN A 154 3.40 -3.25 -6.20
N LYS A 155 4.01 -4.42 -6.39
CA LYS A 155 5.44 -4.67 -6.27
C LYS A 155 5.92 -5.52 -7.44
N VAL A 156 7.04 -5.12 -8.03
CA VAL A 156 7.68 -5.91 -9.09
C VAL A 156 8.80 -6.73 -8.47
N ILE A 157 8.71 -8.05 -8.60
CA ILE A 157 9.63 -9.01 -7.99
C ILE A 157 10.00 -10.04 -9.06
N ASP A 158 11.28 -10.14 -9.38
CA ASP A 158 11.80 -11.04 -10.40
C ASP A 158 11.07 -10.96 -11.76
N GLY A 159 10.64 -9.73 -12.13
CA GLY A 159 9.92 -9.47 -13.37
C GLY A 159 8.41 -9.75 -13.33
N ILE A 160 7.87 -10.19 -12.22
CA ILE A 160 6.44 -10.40 -11.99
C ILE A 160 5.88 -9.25 -11.15
N THR A 161 4.71 -8.74 -11.50
CA THR A 161 3.97 -7.77 -10.70
C THR A 161 3.01 -8.49 -9.78
N TYR A 162 3.24 -8.35 -8.50
CA TYR A 162 2.29 -8.75 -7.47
C TYR A 162 1.50 -7.55 -6.97
N VAL A 163 0.20 -7.72 -6.88
CA VAL A 163 -0.72 -6.75 -6.25
C VAL A 163 -1.07 -7.26 -4.86
N PHE A 164 -0.87 -6.40 -3.88
CA PHE A 164 -1.27 -6.63 -2.49
C PHE A 164 -2.43 -5.68 -2.19
N ARG A 165 -3.57 -6.21 -1.78
CA ARG A 165 -4.76 -5.39 -1.55
C ARG A 165 -5.63 -5.89 -0.41
N SER A 166 -6.43 -5.00 0.15
CA SER A 166 -7.51 -5.36 1.04
C SER A 166 -8.66 -6.03 0.29
N ARG A 167 -9.55 -6.69 1.00
CA ARG A 167 -10.82 -7.19 0.43
C ARG A 167 -11.71 -6.04 -0.04
N ASP A 168 -12.64 -6.35 -0.95
CA ASP A 168 -13.53 -5.35 -1.57
C ASP A 168 -14.57 -4.75 -0.60
N ASP A 169 -14.90 -5.43 0.47
CA ASP A 169 -15.75 -4.92 1.54
C ASP A 169 -15.03 -3.89 2.43
N GLY A 170 -13.69 -3.89 2.41
CA GLY A 170 -12.86 -2.97 3.17
C GLY A 170 -12.77 -3.35 4.66
N PHE A 171 -12.10 -2.49 5.39
CA PHE A 171 -11.85 -2.69 6.83
C PHE A 171 -11.93 -1.37 7.58
N GLU A 172 -11.85 -1.44 8.91
CA GLU A 172 -11.56 -0.31 9.77
C GLU A 172 -10.17 0.26 9.49
N LYS A 173 -10.00 1.56 9.73
CA LYS A 173 -8.74 2.26 9.42
C LYS A 173 -7.52 1.63 10.08
N ILE A 174 -7.62 1.20 11.34
CA ILE A 174 -6.51 0.59 12.08
C ILE A 174 -5.98 -0.67 11.38
N ILE A 175 -6.86 -1.49 10.85
CA ILE A 175 -6.48 -2.72 10.13
C ILE A 175 -5.81 -2.36 8.80
N ILE A 176 -6.34 -1.36 8.09
CA ILE A 176 -5.76 -0.91 6.82
C ILE A 176 -4.40 -0.24 7.02
N ASP A 177 -4.19 0.48 8.11
CA ASP A 177 -2.88 1.05 8.44
C ASP A 177 -1.82 -0.05 8.67
N LEU A 178 -2.20 -1.15 9.32
CA LEU A 178 -1.33 -2.32 9.46
C LEU A 178 -1.07 -3.01 8.11
N MET A 179 -2.11 -3.20 7.28
CA MET A 179 -1.93 -3.76 5.93
C MET A 179 -1.02 -2.88 5.08
N ALA A 180 -1.15 -1.56 5.18
CA ALA A 180 -0.29 -0.61 4.48
C ALA A 180 1.19 -0.76 4.88
N LYS A 181 1.47 -0.90 6.17
CA LYS A 181 2.82 -1.18 6.68
C LYS A 181 3.32 -2.53 6.16
N SER A 182 2.49 -3.58 6.18
CA SER A 182 2.85 -4.90 5.64
C SER A 182 3.23 -4.81 4.16
N ILE A 183 2.44 -4.14 3.33
CA ILE A 183 2.70 -3.99 1.89
C ILE A 183 3.99 -3.20 1.65
N LYS A 184 4.20 -2.11 2.38
CA LYS A 184 5.42 -1.29 2.28
C LYS A 184 6.67 -2.05 2.73
N SER A 185 6.54 -3.03 3.61
CA SER A 185 7.64 -3.87 4.11
C SER A 185 8.09 -4.96 3.14
N VAL A 186 7.32 -5.23 2.07
CA VAL A 186 7.62 -6.32 1.12
C VAL A 186 8.98 -6.10 0.48
N LYS A 187 9.86 -7.08 0.67
CA LYS A 187 11.23 -7.10 0.12
C LYS A 187 11.49 -8.42 -0.60
N PRO A 188 12.14 -8.40 -1.78
CA PRO A 188 12.59 -9.62 -2.42
C PRO A 188 13.50 -10.43 -1.50
N LEU A 189 13.34 -11.74 -1.47
CA LEU A 189 14.32 -12.62 -0.86
C LEU A 189 15.58 -12.61 -1.74
N LYS A 190 16.72 -12.24 -1.15
CA LYS A 190 17.99 -12.33 -1.88
C LYS A 190 18.19 -13.79 -2.28
N GLY A 191 18.21 -14.05 -3.59
CA GLY A 191 18.60 -15.36 -4.10
C GLY A 191 20.01 -15.68 -3.59
N ASN A 192 20.20 -16.87 -3.03
CA ASN A 192 21.54 -17.39 -2.86
C ASN A 192 22.08 -17.67 -4.27
N SER A 193 22.87 -16.72 -4.79
CA SER A 193 23.70 -16.89 -5.98
C SER A 193 24.90 -17.75 -5.66
#